data_fc54ebe27f5726b047876b20ee5e25f0
#
_entry.id   fc54ebe27f5726b047876b20ee5e25f0
#
_cell.length_a   1.000
_cell.length_b   1.000
_cell.length_c   1.000
_cell.angle_alpha   90.00
_cell.angle_beta   90.00
_cell.angle_gamma   90.00
#
_symmetry.space_group_name_H-M   'P 1'
#
loop_
_entity.id
_entity.type
_entity.pdbx_description
1 polymer ?
#
loop_
_entity_poly.entity_id
_entity_poly.type
_entity_poly.pdbx_seq_one_letter_code
_entity_poly.pdbx_strand_id
1 'polypeptide(L)'
;MGRFYTERLTSITIFLYDSEKRYTKEGNPMDGYGLASLLPVAVVIALVLITRCTALSLLAGTVVGAVMLYGAGFAKPWLDVVYGVMGSDLWIWLVLVCGFFGSLVALFEASGGIQGFTYLAEKLCKGAKRTLFATWLLGIVVFVDDWLSILSVGNAMRRATDRYRIPREMLAYVSNATASSICVIVPTSTWGVFMISQLAATGVCNPEEGIGTFVGLLPLLFYPLLALLCVLLFSLGIIPVFGPMKQAYRRTENCELQADSTEHEQKNARAANFLLPVVLVTAITIATGEILYGTLACLIFCAVLYLPQRKMTPGQFLDKVRSGFQDMIGVLFIVTSAFILRDINNLLGMPDYVIGAAKASIAPWLLPATVFLLVTALAVAAGNFWGICAISFPVIIPIAQAIGADVGLTAAAIISATAAGSHLCFFGAEATLACSAAQIEAVNYARTSLPLLVLPVVGTTVLYLVSGWMI
;
A
#
# COMPACT_ATOMS: atom_id res chain seq x y z
N MET A 1 -34.44 -18.49 -11.63
CA MET A 1 -33.27 -17.63 -11.35
C MET A 1 -32.48 -17.31 -12.62
N GLY A 2 -32.29 -18.22 -13.57
CA GLY A 2 -31.51 -17.94 -14.80
C GLY A 2 -32.06 -16.87 -15.76
N ARG A 3 -33.38 -16.68 -15.88
CA ARG A 3 -33.95 -15.64 -16.74
C ARG A 3 -33.77 -14.20 -16.26
N PHE A 4 -33.67 -13.98 -14.96
CA PHE A 4 -33.44 -12.65 -14.37
C PHE A 4 -32.00 -12.18 -14.57
N TYR A 5 -31.04 -13.11 -14.64
CA TYR A 5 -29.60 -12.80 -14.87
C TYR A 5 -29.34 -12.47 -16.34
N THR A 6 -29.98 -13.21 -17.28
CA THR A 6 -29.83 -12.96 -18.72
C THR A 6 -30.45 -11.64 -19.17
N GLU A 7 -31.60 -11.24 -18.60
CA GLU A 7 -32.22 -9.95 -18.94
C GLU A 7 -31.46 -8.73 -18.39
N ARG A 8 -30.77 -8.86 -17.23
CA ARG A 8 -29.90 -7.79 -16.71
C ARG A 8 -28.58 -7.66 -17.47
N LEU A 9 -27.95 -8.78 -17.83
CA LEU A 9 -26.74 -8.75 -18.66
C LEU A 9 -27.02 -8.17 -20.05
N THR A 10 -28.15 -8.53 -20.67
CA THR A 10 -28.57 -7.93 -21.95
C THR A 10 -28.87 -6.44 -21.82
N SER A 11 -29.49 -5.98 -20.74
CA SER A 11 -29.77 -4.55 -20.55
C SER A 11 -28.50 -3.75 -20.25
N ILE A 12 -27.52 -4.30 -19.53
CA ILE A 12 -26.22 -3.62 -19.29
C ILE A 12 -25.39 -3.61 -20.57
N THR A 13 -25.37 -4.69 -21.34
CA THR A 13 -24.69 -4.74 -22.64
C THR A 13 -25.36 -3.84 -23.68
N ILE A 14 -26.68 -3.76 -23.67
CA ILE A 14 -27.45 -2.82 -24.53
C ILE A 14 -27.24 -1.38 -24.07
N PHE A 15 -27.12 -1.11 -22.77
CA PHE A 15 -26.83 0.24 -22.24
C PHE A 15 -25.42 0.70 -22.58
N LEU A 16 -24.41 -0.19 -22.45
CA LEU A 16 -23.04 0.09 -22.89
C LEU A 16 -22.94 0.26 -24.41
N TYR A 17 -23.64 -0.59 -25.18
CA TYR A 17 -23.70 -0.51 -26.64
C TYR A 17 -24.51 0.72 -27.12
N ASP A 18 -25.57 1.12 -26.41
CA ASP A 18 -26.37 2.31 -26.72
C ASP A 18 -25.68 3.61 -26.25
N SER A 19 -24.84 3.54 -25.20
CA SER A 19 -23.93 4.65 -24.84
C SER A 19 -22.85 4.85 -25.92
N GLU A 20 -22.23 3.79 -26.40
CA GLU A 20 -21.30 3.85 -27.53
C GLU A 20 -21.95 4.42 -28.79
N LYS A 21 -23.20 4.03 -29.10
CA LYS A 21 -23.93 4.56 -30.26
C LYS A 21 -24.43 6.00 -30.11
N ARG A 22 -24.68 6.49 -28.90
CA ARG A 22 -25.03 7.91 -28.67
C ARG A 22 -23.83 8.83 -28.86
N TYR A 23 -22.62 8.34 -28.64
CA TYR A 23 -21.39 9.12 -28.86
C TYR A 23 -20.92 9.12 -30.33
N THR A 24 -21.42 8.19 -31.18
CA THR A 24 -21.10 8.13 -32.61
C THR A 24 -22.05 8.93 -33.51
N LYS A 25 -23.11 9.54 -32.95
CA LYS A 25 -23.99 10.45 -33.69
C LYS A 25 -23.67 11.90 -33.29
N GLU A 26 -23.03 12.63 -34.23
CA GLU A 26 -22.82 14.07 -34.22
C GLU A 26 -21.72 14.60 -33.31
N GLY A 27 -20.46 14.47 -33.70
CA GLY A 27 -19.32 15.17 -33.11
C GLY A 27 -18.01 14.48 -33.45
N ASN A 28 -17.08 15.24 -33.96
CA ASN A 28 -15.69 14.84 -34.16
C ASN A 28 -15.15 14.26 -32.82
N PRO A 29 -14.39 13.15 -32.78
CA PRO A 29 -13.85 12.60 -31.52
C PRO A 29 -12.91 13.55 -30.74
N MET A 30 -12.68 14.78 -31.26
CA MET A 30 -11.90 15.84 -30.62
C MET A 30 -12.75 16.84 -29.79
N ASP A 31 -14.08 16.75 -29.79
CA ASP A 31 -14.98 17.65 -29.03
C ASP A 31 -15.40 17.11 -27.64
N GLY A 32 -14.57 16.26 -27.02
CA GLY A 32 -14.66 15.91 -25.61
C GLY A 32 -14.49 17.15 -24.72
N TYR A 33 -14.68 16.97 -23.38
CA TYR A 33 -14.52 18.05 -22.40
C TYR A 33 -13.12 18.68 -22.40
N GLY A 34 -12.18 18.19 -23.21
CA GLY A 34 -10.82 18.74 -23.36
C GLY A 34 -10.14 18.90 -21.98
N LEU A 35 -9.55 20.07 -21.74
CA LEU A 35 -8.93 20.38 -20.43
C LEU A 35 -9.90 20.23 -19.24
N ALA A 36 -11.20 20.46 -19.44
CA ALA A 36 -12.19 20.33 -18.38
C ALA A 36 -12.35 18.88 -17.89
N SER A 37 -12.00 17.86 -18.68
CA SER A 37 -12.03 16.45 -18.27
C SER A 37 -11.10 16.15 -17.10
N LEU A 38 -10.10 16.99 -16.83
CA LEU A 38 -9.20 16.88 -15.68
C LEU A 38 -9.80 17.43 -14.39
N LEU A 39 -10.92 18.16 -14.45
CA LEU A 39 -11.52 18.82 -13.28
C LEU A 39 -11.86 17.84 -12.14
N PRO A 40 -12.46 16.66 -12.36
CA PRO A 40 -12.72 15.72 -11.27
C PRO A 40 -11.45 15.32 -10.52
N VAL A 41 -10.38 15.01 -11.24
CA VAL A 41 -9.08 14.63 -10.62
C VAL A 41 -8.44 15.82 -9.91
N ALA A 42 -8.49 17.02 -10.50
CA ALA A 42 -7.97 18.23 -9.87
C ALA A 42 -8.71 18.55 -8.56
N VAL A 43 -10.04 18.39 -8.54
CA VAL A 43 -10.86 18.54 -7.32
C VAL A 43 -10.49 17.49 -6.27
N VAL A 44 -10.28 16.24 -6.66
CA VAL A 44 -9.83 15.18 -5.75
C VAL A 44 -8.50 15.56 -5.11
N ILE A 45 -7.49 15.92 -5.91
CA ILE A 45 -6.17 16.30 -5.41
C ILE A 45 -6.27 17.51 -4.46
N ALA A 46 -6.98 18.55 -4.86
CA ALA A 46 -7.17 19.74 -4.03
C ALA A 46 -7.85 19.40 -2.69
N LEU A 47 -8.94 18.62 -2.72
CA LEU A 47 -9.64 18.21 -1.52
C LEU A 47 -8.80 17.29 -0.63
N VAL A 48 -8.02 16.36 -1.18
CA VAL A 48 -7.11 15.51 -0.39
C VAL A 48 -6.09 16.36 0.35
N LEU A 49 -5.50 17.35 -0.31
CA LEU A 49 -4.50 18.23 0.29
C LEU A 49 -5.10 19.13 1.41
N ILE A 50 -6.35 19.58 1.24
CA ILE A 50 -7.04 20.44 2.20
C ILE A 50 -7.61 19.63 3.37
N THR A 51 -8.36 18.56 3.07
CA THR A 51 -9.16 17.82 4.07
C THR A 51 -8.40 16.66 4.70
N ARG A 52 -7.36 16.18 4.03
CA ARG A 52 -6.63 14.94 4.36
C ARG A 52 -7.54 13.70 4.45
N CYS A 53 -8.71 13.75 3.84
CA CYS A 53 -9.70 12.68 3.80
C CYS A 53 -9.86 12.17 2.37
N THR A 54 -9.06 11.17 1.98
CA THR A 54 -9.03 10.65 0.59
C THR A 54 -10.35 10.05 0.16
N ALA A 55 -11.02 9.28 1.03
CA ALA A 55 -12.30 8.64 0.71
C ALA A 55 -13.37 9.67 0.30
N LEU A 56 -13.53 10.72 1.10
CA LEU A 56 -14.48 11.80 0.80
C LEU A 56 -14.09 12.60 -0.45
N SER A 57 -12.78 12.83 -0.63
CA SER A 57 -12.26 13.57 -1.79
C SER A 57 -12.50 12.83 -3.09
N LEU A 58 -12.25 11.51 -3.12
CA LEU A 58 -12.55 10.65 -4.26
C LEU A 58 -14.04 10.65 -4.58
N LEU A 59 -14.88 10.47 -3.57
CA LEU A 59 -16.34 10.51 -3.75
C LEU A 59 -16.80 11.85 -4.31
N ALA A 60 -16.29 12.96 -3.80
CA ALA A 60 -16.60 14.29 -4.32
C ALA A 60 -16.19 14.45 -5.80
N GLY A 61 -15.00 13.94 -6.18
CA GLY A 61 -14.56 13.92 -7.58
C GLY A 61 -15.49 13.14 -8.49
N THR A 62 -16.01 11.98 -8.02
CA THR A 62 -16.98 11.20 -8.81
C THR A 62 -18.27 11.98 -9.03
N VAL A 63 -18.77 12.69 -8.02
CA VAL A 63 -19.97 13.53 -8.12
C VAL A 63 -19.72 14.71 -9.06
N VAL A 64 -18.58 15.39 -8.96
CA VAL A 64 -18.22 16.49 -9.87
C VAL A 64 -18.21 16.01 -11.33
N GLY A 65 -17.56 14.88 -11.61
CA GLY A 65 -17.54 14.30 -12.95
C GLY A 65 -18.92 13.90 -13.46
N ALA A 66 -19.76 13.32 -12.59
CA ALA A 66 -21.14 12.96 -12.94
C ALA A 66 -22.00 14.21 -13.22
N VAL A 67 -21.84 15.28 -12.44
CA VAL A 67 -22.52 16.56 -12.70
C VAL A 67 -22.07 17.17 -14.03
N MET A 68 -20.79 17.06 -14.37
CA MET A 68 -20.27 17.52 -15.68
C MET A 68 -20.92 16.75 -16.85
N LEU A 69 -21.09 15.43 -16.70
CA LEU A 69 -21.68 14.57 -17.75
C LEU A 69 -23.19 14.76 -17.90
N TYR A 70 -23.91 14.87 -16.79
CA TYR A 70 -25.37 14.71 -16.77
C TYR A 70 -26.12 15.94 -16.20
N GLY A 71 -25.40 16.99 -15.79
CA GLY A 71 -25.99 18.20 -15.19
C GLY A 71 -26.80 17.90 -13.93
N ALA A 72 -27.95 18.54 -13.78
CA ALA A 72 -28.82 18.36 -12.61
C ALA A 72 -29.40 16.94 -12.46
N GLY A 73 -29.45 16.16 -13.55
CA GLY A 73 -29.95 14.78 -13.57
C GLY A 73 -28.91 13.71 -13.22
N PHE A 74 -27.77 14.08 -12.69
CA PHE A 74 -26.60 13.20 -12.50
C PHE A 74 -26.84 12.00 -11.58
N ALA A 75 -27.77 12.09 -10.62
CA ALA A 75 -27.88 11.14 -9.53
C ALA A 75 -28.15 9.70 -9.99
N LYS A 76 -29.08 9.50 -10.93
CA LYS A 76 -29.39 8.16 -11.44
C LYS A 76 -28.25 7.57 -12.27
N PRO A 77 -27.69 8.26 -13.29
CA PRO A 77 -26.53 7.74 -14.03
C PRO A 77 -25.30 7.49 -13.15
N TRP A 78 -25.07 8.33 -12.15
CA TRP A 78 -23.99 8.10 -11.19
C TRP A 78 -24.21 6.81 -10.38
N LEU A 79 -25.43 6.56 -9.90
CA LEU A 79 -25.77 5.29 -9.23
C LEU A 79 -25.61 4.08 -10.16
N ASP A 80 -25.94 4.21 -11.43
CA ASP A 80 -25.75 3.13 -12.42
C ASP A 80 -24.26 2.78 -12.57
N VAL A 81 -23.36 3.78 -12.56
CA VAL A 81 -21.88 3.55 -12.52
C VAL A 81 -21.46 2.89 -11.22
N VAL A 82 -22.00 3.33 -10.06
CA VAL A 82 -21.72 2.70 -8.76
C VAL A 82 -22.12 1.22 -8.77
N TYR A 83 -23.34 0.90 -9.26
CA TYR A 83 -23.80 -0.49 -9.38
C TYR A 83 -22.92 -1.31 -10.34
N GLY A 84 -22.49 -0.71 -11.46
CA GLY A 84 -21.59 -1.36 -12.40
C GLY A 84 -20.25 -1.75 -11.75
N VAL A 85 -19.65 -0.82 -11.02
CA VAL A 85 -18.40 -1.08 -10.27
C VAL A 85 -18.60 -2.16 -9.22
N MET A 86 -19.62 -2.02 -8.34
CA MET A 86 -19.87 -2.95 -7.24
C MET A 86 -20.34 -4.34 -7.70
N GLY A 87 -20.88 -4.44 -8.91
CA GLY A 87 -21.27 -5.70 -9.52
C GLY A 87 -20.16 -6.38 -10.33
N SER A 88 -18.99 -5.77 -10.46
CA SER A 88 -17.87 -6.34 -11.22
C SER A 88 -17.17 -7.47 -10.45
N ASP A 89 -16.74 -8.50 -11.17
CA ASP A 89 -16.01 -9.63 -10.58
C ASP A 89 -14.72 -9.16 -9.87
N LEU A 90 -14.04 -8.17 -10.43
CA LEU A 90 -12.85 -7.58 -9.84
C LEU A 90 -13.13 -6.95 -8.47
N TRP A 91 -14.25 -6.22 -8.34
CA TRP A 91 -14.62 -5.60 -7.07
C TRP A 91 -15.02 -6.64 -6.02
N ILE A 92 -15.80 -7.67 -6.42
CA ILE A 92 -16.18 -8.78 -5.53
C ILE A 92 -14.92 -9.50 -5.03
N TRP A 93 -14.00 -9.83 -5.95
CA TRP A 93 -12.72 -10.44 -5.61
C TRP A 93 -11.93 -9.59 -4.62
N LEU A 94 -11.81 -8.30 -4.86
CA LEU A 94 -11.08 -7.35 -4.00
C LEU A 94 -11.67 -7.29 -2.59
N VAL A 95 -13.01 -7.21 -2.46
CA VAL A 95 -13.69 -7.17 -1.15
C VAL A 95 -13.41 -8.44 -0.36
N LEU A 96 -13.50 -9.60 -1.01
CA LEU A 96 -13.24 -10.89 -0.35
C LEU A 96 -11.78 -11.01 0.06
N VAL A 97 -10.85 -10.69 -0.84
CA VAL A 97 -9.41 -10.81 -0.54
C VAL A 97 -9.01 -9.84 0.55
N CYS A 98 -9.26 -8.53 0.40
CA CYS A 98 -8.88 -7.53 1.41
C CYS A 98 -9.57 -7.78 2.75
N GLY A 99 -10.87 -8.07 2.75
CA GLY A 99 -11.62 -8.29 3.97
C GLY A 99 -11.14 -9.51 4.76
N PHE A 100 -10.97 -10.65 4.10
CA PHE A 100 -10.46 -11.86 4.77
C PHE A 100 -8.97 -11.77 5.10
N PHE A 101 -8.19 -11.01 4.33
CA PHE A 101 -6.80 -10.78 4.67
C PHE A 101 -6.67 -9.93 5.94
N GLY A 102 -7.49 -8.88 6.10
CA GLY A 102 -7.61 -8.14 7.36
C GLY A 102 -8.01 -9.04 8.54
N SER A 103 -8.90 -10.01 8.30
CA SER A 103 -9.26 -11.03 9.30
C SER A 103 -8.06 -11.88 9.73
N LEU A 104 -7.18 -12.27 8.78
CA LEU A 104 -5.95 -13.00 9.10
C LEU A 104 -5.00 -12.16 9.96
N VAL A 105 -4.82 -10.88 9.63
CA VAL A 105 -3.98 -9.95 10.42
C VAL A 105 -4.46 -9.88 11.85
N ALA A 106 -5.78 -9.69 12.09
CA ALA A 106 -6.37 -9.65 13.42
C ALA A 106 -6.21 -10.97 14.21
N LEU A 107 -6.27 -12.12 13.51
CA LEU A 107 -6.02 -13.42 14.12
C LEU A 107 -4.55 -13.64 14.49
N PHE A 108 -3.62 -13.20 13.64
CA PHE A 108 -2.18 -13.28 13.90
C PHE A 108 -1.80 -12.46 15.15
N GLU A 109 -2.34 -11.26 15.27
CA GLU A 109 -2.16 -10.41 16.44
C GLU A 109 -2.70 -11.09 17.70
N ALA A 110 -3.93 -11.59 17.66
CA ALA A 110 -4.59 -12.22 18.82
C ALA A 110 -3.96 -13.56 19.23
N SER A 111 -3.28 -14.27 18.32
CA SER A 111 -2.67 -15.58 18.58
C SER A 111 -1.46 -15.53 19.53
N GLY A 112 -0.84 -14.36 19.70
CA GLY A 112 0.44 -14.20 20.38
C GLY A 112 1.64 -14.78 19.61
N GLY A 113 1.45 -15.12 18.33
CA GLY A 113 2.50 -15.74 17.50
C GLY A 113 3.66 -14.79 17.22
N ILE A 114 3.35 -13.51 17.00
CA ILE A 114 4.34 -12.45 16.75
C ILE A 114 5.24 -12.26 17.99
N GLN A 115 4.64 -12.23 19.19
CA GLN A 115 5.37 -12.11 20.45
C GLN A 115 6.30 -13.32 20.68
N GLY A 116 5.88 -14.54 20.30
CA GLY A 116 6.72 -15.73 20.36
C GLY A 116 7.93 -15.65 19.41
N PHE A 117 7.76 -15.07 18.23
CA PHE A 117 8.86 -14.84 17.29
C PHE A 117 9.82 -13.77 17.81
N THR A 118 9.30 -12.68 18.38
CA THR A 118 10.10 -11.62 19.00
C THR A 118 11.03 -12.17 20.08
N TYR A 119 10.55 -13.04 20.97
CA TYR A 119 11.36 -13.65 22.01
C TYR A 119 12.55 -14.46 21.43
N LEU A 120 12.37 -15.09 20.27
CA LEU A 120 13.47 -15.76 19.57
C LEU A 120 14.50 -14.75 19.03
N ALA A 121 14.05 -13.62 18.50
CA ALA A 121 14.91 -12.58 17.95
C ALA A 121 15.74 -11.87 19.07
N GLU A 122 15.17 -11.67 20.26
CA GLU A 122 15.90 -11.10 21.41
C GLU A 122 17.14 -11.93 21.79
N LYS A 123 17.10 -13.25 21.61
CA LYS A 123 18.28 -14.11 21.86
C LYS A 123 19.44 -13.84 20.90
N LEU A 124 19.15 -13.24 19.74
CA LEU A 124 20.18 -12.82 18.75
C LEU A 124 20.81 -11.48 19.12
N CYS A 125 20.20 -10.70 20.01
CA CYS A 125 20.66 -9.38 20.44
C CYS A 125 21.88 -9.49 21.38
N LYS A 126 23.10 -9.45 20.80
CA LYS A 126 24.36 -9.52 21.53
C LYS A 126 25.26 -8.29 21.23
N GLY A 127 24.66 -7.09 21.11
CA GLY A 127 25.35 -5.83 20.79
C GLY A 127 24.56 -4.97 19.81
N ALA A 128 24.88 -3.69 19.69
CA ALA A 128 24.11 -2.71 18.95
C ALA A 128 23.84 -3.13 17.49
N LYS A 129 24.87 -3.51 16.74
CA LYS A 129 24.74 -3.94 15.34
C LYS A 129 23.83 -5.17 15.18
N ARG A 130 23.98 -6.17 16.05
CA ARG A 130 23.17 -7.40 16.02
C ARG A 130 21.71 -7.11 16.41
N THR A 131 21.49 -6.17 17.31
CA THR A 131 20.13 -5.75 17.70
C THR A 131 19.42 -5.04 16.55
N LEU A 132 20.09 -4.11 15.86
CA LEU A 132 19.52 -3.46 14.68
C LEU A 132 19.28 -4.44 13.52
N PHE A 133 20.23 -5.37 13.29
CA PHE A 133 20.04 -6.42 12.30
C PHE A 133 18.85 -7.34 12.66
N ALA A 134 18.72 -7.73 13.92
CA ALA A 134 17.57 -8.50 14.39
C ALA A 134 16.25 -7.73 14.22
N THR A 135 16.22 -6.41 14.49
CA THR A 135 15.05 -5.55 14.25
C THR A 135 14.67 -5.53 12.77
N TRP A 136 15.65 -5.34 11.88
CA TRP A 136 15.46 -5.38 10.43
C TRP A 136 14.94 -6.76 9.97
N LEU A 137 15.55 -7.85 10.43
CA LEU A 137 15.13 -9.21 10.09
C LEU A 137 13.71 -9.51 10.58
N LEU A 138 13.36 -9.06 11.78
CA LEU A 138 12.02 -9.18 12.34
C LEU A 138 11.00 -8.45 11.45
N GLY A 139 11.31 -7.22 11.04
CA GLY A 139 10.45 -6.45 10.14
C GLY A 139 10.22 -7.16 8.81
N ILE A 140 11.25 -7.83 8.25
CA ILE A 140 11.10 -8.64 7.03
C ILE A 140 10.18 -9.84 7.26
N VAL A 141 10.29 -10.54 8.39
CA VAL A 141 9.46 -11.72 8.65
C VAL A 141 8.00 -11.36 8.94
N VAL A 142 7.75 -10.20 9.55
CA VAL A 142 6.40 -9.69 9.81
C VAL A 142 5.91 -8.84 8.62
N PHE A 143 6.01 -9.35 7.41
CA PHE A 143 5.71 -8.63 6.17
C PHE A 143 4.21 -8.53 5.84
N VAL A 144 3.37 -9.24 6.58
CA VAL A 144 1.94 -9.43 6.24
C VAL A 144 1.20 -8.09 6.18
N ASP A 145 1.50 -7.20 7.13
CA ASP A 145 0.92 -5.88 7.25
C ASP A 145 1.94 -4.92 7.88
N ASP A 146 2.06 -3.71 7.34
CA ASP A 146 3.06 -2.75 7.77
C ASP A 146 2.76 -2.14 9.14
N TRP A 147 1.49 -1.81 9.44
CA TRP A 147 1.10 -1.27 10.74
C TRP A 147 1.34 -2.29 11.85
N LEU A 148 0.94 -3.54 11.61
CA LEU A 148 1.20 -4.66 12.50
C LEU A 148 2.71 -4.84 12.73
N SER A 149 3.50 -4.80 11.67
CA SER A 149 4.96 -4.94 11.72
C SER A 149 5.58 -3.80 12.51
N ILE A 150 5.25 -2.55 12.20
CA ILE A 150 5.79 -1.35 12.88
C ILE A 150 5.55 -1.41 14.38
N LEU A 151 4.29 -1.65 14.78
CA LEU A 151 3.92 -1.70 16.21
C LEU A 151 4.54 -2.89 16.92
N SER A 152 4.44 -4.09 16.34
CA SER A 152 4.92 -5.32 16.98
C SER A 152 6.45 -5.31 17.12
N VAL A 153 7.17 -5.00 16.04
CA VAL A 153 8.64 -4.97 16.03
C VAL A 153 9.16 -3.80 16.86
N GLY A 154 8.58 -2.61 16.71
CA GLY A 154 9.00 -1.43 17.44
C GLY A 154 8.85 -1.61 18.96
N ASN A 155 7.69 -2.07 19.43
CA ASN A 155 7.47 -2.32 20.86
C ASN A 155 8.38 -3.43 21.40
N ALA A 156 8.54 -4.50 20.63
CA ALA A 156 9.30 -5.66 21.03
C ALA A 156 10.79 -5.37 21.17
N MET A 157 11.35 -4.64 20.22
CA MET A 157 12.78 -4.39 20.15
C MET A 157 13.21 -3.18 20.99
N ARG A 158 12.28 -2.39 21.52
CA ARG A 158 12.58 -1.17 22.31
C ARG A 158 13.51 -1.44 23.48
N ARG A 159 13.24 -2.48 24.29
CA ARG A 159 14.10 -2.85 25.44
C ARG A 159 15.51 -3.26 24.99
N ALA A 160 15.59 -4.05 23.91
CA ALA A 160 16.87 -4.47 23.39
C ALA A 160 17.69 -3.30 22.84
N THR A 161 17.02 -2.34 22.17
CA THR A 161 17.70 -1.12 21.67
C THR A 161 18.15 -0.23 22.82
N ASP A 162 17.32 -0.01 23.84
CA ASP A 162 17.69 0.75 25.05
C ASP A 162 18.89 0.12 25.77
N ARG A 163 18.90 -1.21 25.95
CA ARG A 163 20.00 -1.95 26.59
C ARG A 163 21.34 -1.73 25.89
N TYR A 164 21.33 -1.63 24.56
CA TYR A 164 22.57 -1.44 23.77
C TYR A 164 22.80 0.01 23.37
N ARG A 165 22.15 0.97 24.05
CA ARG A 165 22.31 2.41 23.83
C ARG A 165 22.10 2.83 22.36
N ILE A 166 21.12 2.21 21.70
CA ILE A 166 20.67 2.59 20.37
C ILE A 166 19.59 3.67 20.54
N PRO A 167 19.70 4.82 19.85
CA PRO A 167 18.67 5.85 19.92
C PRO A 167 17.29 5.29 19.51
N ARG A 168 16.23 5.68 20.22
CA ARG A 168 14.87 5.28 19.90
C ARG A 168 14.44 5.81 18.53
N GLU A 169 15.00 6.94 18.07
CA GLU A 169 14.85 7.46 16.72
C GLU A 169 15.37 6.46 15.65
N MET A 170 16.47 5.75 15.94
CA MET A 170 16.98 4.72 15.03
C MET A 170 16.07 3.49 15.01
N LEU A 171 15.48 3.11 16.14
CA LEU A 171 14.47 2.05 16.19
C LEU A 171 13.25 2.42 15.34
N ALA A 172 12.71 3.63 15.48
CA ALA A 172 11.60 4.11 14.70
C ALA A 172 11.92 4.13 13.19
N TYR A 173 13.12 4.57 12.80
CA TYR A 173 13.58 4.54 11.41
C TYR A 173 13.64 3.12 10.86
N VAL A 174 14.29 2.18 11.58
CA VAL A 174 14.45 0.80 11.12
C VAL A 174 13.10 0.10 11.02
N SER A 175 12.22 0.23 12.02
CA SER A 175 10.92 -0.43 12.00
C SER A 175 10.02 0.12 10.89
N ASN A 176 9.92 1.44 10.71
CA ASN A 176 9.10 2.03 9.66
C ASN A 176 9.63 1.70 8.25
N ALA A 177 10.90 2.00 8.00
CA ALA A 177 11.49 1.83 6.67
C ALA A 177 11.59 0.36 6.23
N THR A 178 11.65 -0.59 7.17
CA THR A 178 11.63 -2.02 6.84
C THR A 178 10.21 -2.50 6.60
N ALA A 179 9.26 -2.20 7.48
CA ALA A 179 7.91 -2.71 7.41
C ALA A 179 7.20 -2.29 6.12
N SER A 180 7.15 -0.99 5.83
CA SER A 180 6.46 -0.49 4.63
C SER A 180 7.14 -0.98 3.35
N SER A 181 8.49 -1.04 3.32
CA SER A 181 9.21 -1.53 2.13
C SER A 181 8.94 -3.01 1.86
N ILE A 182 9.00 -3.87 2.88
CA ILE A 182 8.78 -5.31 2.67
C ILE A 182 7.33 -5.61 2.32
N CYS A 183 6.35 -4.91 2.91
CA CYS A 183 4.95 -5.06 2.56
C CYS A 183 4.67 -4.70 1.10
N VAL A 184 5.35 -3.69 0.55
CA VAL A 184 5.23 -3.31 -0.86
C VAL A 184 5.90 -4.33 -1.80
N ILE A 185 6.90 -5.07 -1.35
CA ILE A 185 7.62 -6.07 -2.17
C ILE A 185 6.88 -7.41 -2.19
N VAL A 186 6.27 -7.83 -1.08
CA VAL A 186 5.69 -9.16 -0.97
C VAL A 186 4.25 -9.19 -1.51
N PRO A 187 3.95 -9.99 -2.55
CA PRO A 187 2.63 -10.00 -3.18
C PRO A 187 1.51 -10.49 -2.25
N THR A 188 1.85 -11.27 -1.22
CA THR A 188 0.91 -11.80 -0.21
C THR A 188 0.84 -10.95 1.06
N SER A 189 1.09 -9.68 0.96
CA SER A 189 0.88 -8.66 2.00
C SER A 189 -0.38 -7.86 1.72
N THR A 190 -0.83 -7.04 2.69
CA THR A 190 -1.93 -6.08 2.49
C THR A 190 -1.65 -5.12 1.33
N TRP A 191 -0.41 -4.62 1.22
CA TRP A 191 0.00 -3.73 0.13
C TRP A 191 0.13 -4.45 -1.21
N GLY A 192 0.72 -5.66 -1.23
CA GLY A 192 0.87 -6.46 -2.44
C GLY A 192 -0.48 -6.74 -3.09
N VAL A 193 -1.46 -7.18 -2.30
CA VAL A 193 -2.85 -7.42 -2.75
C VAL A 193 -3.46 -6.16 -3.34
N PHE A 194 -3.32 -5.03 -2.66
CA PHE A 194 -3.83 -3.75 -3.13
C PHE A 194 -3.17 -3.34 -4.46
N MET A 195 -1.84 -3.43 -4.58
CA MET A 195 -1.13 -3.08 -5.81
C MET A 195 -1.55 -3.97 -6.98
N ILE A 196 -1.70 -5.28 -6.76
CA ILE A 196 -2.20 -6.21 -7.77
C ILE A 196 -3.60 -5.79 -8.24
N SER A 197 -4.48 -5.37 -7.33
CA SER A 197 -5.81 -4.88 -7.70
C SER A 197 -5.76 -3.61 -8.57
N GLN A 198 -4.82 -2.70 -8.31
CA GLN A 198 -4.62 -1.49 -9.12
C GLN A 198 -4.07 -1.82 -10.52
N LEU A 199 -3.13 -2.77 -10.63
CA LEU A 199 -2.62 -3.25 -11.92
C LEU A 199 -3.73 -3.88 -12.75
N ALA A 200 -4.57 -4.71 -12.16
CA ALA A 200 -5.72 -5.32 -12.82
C ALA A 200 -6.77 -4.27 -13.22
N ALA A 201 -7.08 -3.33 -12.32
CA ALA A 201 -8.06 -2.27 -12.57
C ALA A 201 -7.68 -1.34 -13.72
N THR A 202 -6.39 -1.17 -13.99
CA THR A 202 -5.87 -0.32 -15.08
C THR A 202 -5.54 -1.09 -16.36
N GLY A 203 -5.88 -2.38 -16.41
CA GLY A 203 -5.66 -3.23 -17.60
C GLY A 203 -4.18 -3.55 -17.87
N VAL A 204 -3.31 -3.39 -16.88
CA VAL A 204 -1.90 -3.79 -16.98
C VAL A 204 -1.79 -5.32 -17.01
N CYS A 205 -2.70 -6.01 -16.31
CA CYS A 205 -2.81 -7.47 -16.32
C CYS A 205 -4.27 -7.91 -16.12
N ASN A 206 -4.55 -9.19 -16.43
CA ASN A 206 -5.78 -9.83 -15.97
C ASN A 206 -5.68 -10.15 -14.47
N PRO A 207 -6.80 -10.22 -13.73
CA PRO A 207 -6.77 -10.56 -12.30
C PRO A 207 -6.07 -11.88 -11.98
N GLU A 208 -6.23 -12.91 -12.85
CA GLU A 208 -5.60 -14.22 -12.72
C GLU A 208 -4.07 -14.18 -12.90
N GLU A 209 -3.56 -13.22 -13.67
CA GLU A 209 -2.13 -13.01 -13.95
C GLU A 209 -1.49 -12.01 -12.99
N GLY A 210 -2.27 -11.39 -12.11
CA GLY A 210 -1.87 -10.26 -11.27
C GLY A 210 -0.63 -10.54 -10.42
N ILE A 211 -0.55 -11.73 -9.80
CA ILE A 211 0.62 -12.14 -9.00
C ILE A 211 1.85 -12.28 -9.89
N GLY A 212 1.72 -12.96 -11.04
CA GLY A 212 2.83 -13.13 -11.98
C GLY A 212 3.36 -11.80 -12.51
N THR A 213 2.46 -10.91 -12.89
CA THR A 213 2.80 -9.54 -13.31
C THR A 213 3.49 -8.77 -12.20
N PHE A 214 2.94 -8.80 -10.98
CA PHE A 214 3.54 -8.11 -9.84
C PHE A 214 4.95 -8.64 -9.52
N VAL A 215 5.15 -9.96 -9.53
CA VAL A 215 6.46 -10.59 -9.35
C VAL A 215 7.44 -10.14 -10.44
N GLY A 216 6.99 -10.01 -11.68
CA GLY A 216 7.78 -9.45 -12.77
C GLY A 216 8.23 -8.00 -12.54
N LEU A 217 7.46 -7.21 -11.79
CA LEU A 217 7.81 -5.83 -11.43
C LEU A 217 8.78 -5.72 -10.26
N LEU A 218 9.00 -6.78 -9.46
CA LEU A 218 9.84 -6.72 -8.25
C LEU A 218 11.24 -6.13 -8.49
N PRO A 219 11.98 -6.48 -9.56
CA PRO A 219 13.29 -5.89 -9.83
C PRO A 219 13.24 -4.39 -10.13
N LEU A 220 12.08 -3.86 -10.51
CA LEU A 220 11.86 -2.46 -10.87
C LEU A 220 11.37 -1.62 -9.68
N LEU A 221 11.04 -2.24 -8.54
CA LEU A 221 10.64 -1.56 -7.31
C LEU A 221 11.86 -0.95 -6.61
N PHE A 222 12.51 0.02 -7.25
CA PHE A 222 13.82 0.52 -6.81
C PHE A 222 13.80 1.13 -5.42
N TYR A 223 12.76 1.91 -5.07
CA TYR A 223 12.74 2.57 -3.77
C TYR A 223 12.66 1.58 -2.60
N PRO A 224 11.69 0.66 -2.51
CA PRO A 224 11.63 -0.26 -1.38
C PRO A 224 12.86 -1.17 -1.30
N LEU A 225 13.44 -1.58 -2.44
CA LEU A 225 14.68 -2.37 -2.46
C LEU A 225 15.86 -1.56 -1.92
N LEU A 226 16.05 -0.31 -2.36
CA LEU A 226 17.10 0.56 -1.87
C LEU A 226 16.89 0.96 -0.41
N ALA A 227 15.64 1.19 0.02
CA ALA A 227 15.34 1.51 1.41
C ALA A 227 15.71 0.35 2.34
N LEU A 228 15.31 -0.89 2.01
CA LEU A 228 15.72 -2.08 2.77
C LEU A 228 17.25 -2.26 2.82
N LEU A 229 17.92 -2.04 1.69
CA LEU A 229 19.38 -2.11 1.62
C LEU A 229 20.03 -1.02 2.48
N CYS A 230 19.55 0.22 2.41
CA CYS A 230 20.07 1.32 3.24
C CYS A 230 19.88 1.04 4.73
N VAL A 231 18.70 0.56 5.15
CA VAL A 231 18.45 0.18 6.55
C VAL A 231 19.43 -0.91 7.00
N LEU A 232 19.66 -1.92 6.17
CA LEU A 232 20.61 -2.99 6.45
C LEU A 232 22.04 -2.45 6.60
N LEU A 233 22.49 -1.61 5.67
CA LEU A 233 23.85 -1.04 5.66
C LEU A 233 24.08 -0.12 6.86
N PHE A 234 23.09 0.70 7.25
CA PHE A 234 23.15 1.49 8.49
C PHE A 234 23.14 0.59 9.73
N SER A 235 22.30 -0.45 9.76
CA SER A 235 22.20 -1.38 10.90
C SER A 235 23.49 -2.15 11.16
N LEU A 236 24.19 -2.55 10.10
CA LEU A 236 25.50 -3.20 10.19
C LEU A 236 26.65 -2.22 10.44
N GLY A 237 26.40 -0.91 10.33
CA GLY A 237 27.39 0.14 10.47
C GLY A 237 28.42 0.13 9.33
N ILE A 238 28.02 -0.33 8.13
CA ILE A 238 28.80 -0.25 6.90
C ILE A 238 28.76 1.19 6.38
N ILE A 239 27.57 1.79 6.38
CA ILE A 239 27.40 3.22 6.17
C ILE A 239 27.30 3.89 7.55
N PRO A 240 28.17 4.85 7.88
CA PRO A 240 28.10 5.56 9.14
C PRO A 240 26.85 6.45 9.17
N VAL A 241 26.15 6.46 10.29
CA VAL A 241 25.06 7.41 10.50
C VAL A 241 25.57 8.84 10.53
N PHE A 242 24.84 9.75 9.91
CA PHE A 242 25.26 11.14 9.74
C PHE A 242 24.15 12.11 10.20
N GLY A 243 24.47 13.39 10.20
CA GLY A 243 23.55 14.45 10.53
C GLY A 243 22.93 14.33 11.93
N PRO A 244 21.64 14.67 12.10
CA PRO A 244 20.98 14.65 13.40
C PRO A 244 20.87 13.24 14.03
N MET A 245 20.84 12.16 13.25
CA MET A 245 20.87 10.80 13.79
C MET A 245 22.17 10.52 14.53
N LYS A 246 23.32 10.99 14.02
CA LYS A 246 24.61 10.90 14.73
C LYS A 246 24.59 11.64 16.07
N GLN A 247 23.89 12.79 16.13
CA GLN A 247 23.71 13.52 17.38
C GLN A 247 22.81 12.75 18.37
N ALA A 248 21.78 12.05 17.88
CA ALA A 248 20.95 11.19 18.70
C ALA A 248 21.77 10.07 19.35
N TYR A 249 22.67 9.41 18.63
CA TYR A 249 23.61 8.43 19.19
C TYR A 249 24.47 9.02 20.32
N ARG A 250 25.05 10.19 20.10
CA ARG A 250 25.89 10.87 21.13
C ARG A 250 25.08 11.22 22.38
N ARG A 251 23.79 11.64 22.22
CA ARG A 251 22.91 11.91 23.37
C ARG A 251 22.65 10.66 24.19
N THR A 252 22.34 9.55 23.50
CA THR A 252 22.02 8.27 24.14
C THR A 252 23.24 7.65 24.86
N GLU A 253 24.45 7.86 24.36
CA GLU A 253 25.69 7.42 25.04
C GLU A 253 25.88 8.09 26.42
N ASN A 254 25.42 9.33 26.57
CA ASN A 254 25.60 10.15 27.77
C ASN A 254 24.41 10.11 28.74
N CYS A 255 23.29 9.44 28.42
CA CYS A 255 22.12 9.31 29.28
C CYS A 255 22.15 8.00 30.06
N GLU A 256 21.86 8.05 31.36
CA GLU A 256 21.45 6.88 32.15
C GLU A 256 20.04 6.51 31.74
N LEU A 257 19.88 5.42 30.99
CA LEU A 257 18.57 4.93 30.54
C LEU A 257 17.85 4.26 31.72
N GLN A 258 16.69 4.78 32.09
CA GLN A 258 15.76 4.09 32.98
C GLN A 258 15.17 2.90 32.21
N ALA A 259 15.57 1.70 32.57
CA ALA A 259 14.98 0.46 32.06
C ALA A 259 13.54 0.35 32.60
N ASP A 260 12.57 0.49 31.73
CA ASP A 260 11.15 0.21 32.04
C ASP A 260 10.99 -1.27 32.44
N SER A 261 10.67 -1.51 33.72
CA SER A 261 10.61 -2.83 34.35
C SER A 261 9.26 -3.55 34.22
N THR A 262 8.41 -3.17 33.29
CA THR A 262 7.13 -3.88 33.08
C THR A 262 7.36 -5.19 32.33
N GLU A 263 7.58 -6.27 33.06
CA GLU A 263 7.52 -7.65 32.57
C GLU A 263 6.08 -8.02 32.21
N HIS A 264 5.76 -7.99 30.91
CA HIS A 264 4.63 -8.77 30.38
C HIS A 264 5.19 -10.09 29.86
N GLU A 265 5.45 -11.03 30.78
CA GLU A 265 5.66 -12.44 30.45
C GLU A 265 4.36 -13.03 29.88
N GLN A 266 4.19 -13.03 28.58
CA GLN A 266 3.23 -13.93 27.95
C GLN A 266 3.85 -15.34 27.88
N LYS A 267 3.64 -16.13 28.94
CA LYS A 267 4.15 -17.50 29.11
C LYS A 267 3.75 -18.51 28.01
N ASN A 268 2.87 -18.13 27.06
CA ASN A 268 2.30 -19.03 26.04
C ASN A 268 2.50 -18.57 24.58
N ALA A 269 3.40 -17.63 24.32
CA ALA A 269 3.68 -17.16 22.96
C ALA A 269 4.50 -18.19 22.17
N ARG A 270 3.95 -18.69 21.04
CA ARG A 270 4.63 -19.65 20.17
C ARG A 270 4.79 -19.03 18.78
N ALA A 271 6.02 -18.85 18.32
CA ALA A 271 6.33 -18.35 16.98
C ALA A 271 5.63 -19.14 15.85
N ALA A 272 5.43 -20.44 16.05
CA ALA A 272 4.73 -21.30 15.11
C ALA A 272 3.30 -20.83 14.79
N ASN A 273 2.62 -20.17 15.75
CA ASN A 273 1.25 -19.67 15.55
C ASN A 273 1.17 -18.50 14.54
N PHE A 274 2.29 -17.85 14.25
CA PHE A 274 2.39 -16.85 13.17
C PHE A 274 3.04 -17.45 11.93
N LEU A 275 4.17 -18.14 12.08
CA LEU A 275 4.96 -18.60 10.92
C LEU A 275 4.24 -19.67 10.09
N LEU A 276 3.56 -20.64 10.73
CA LEU A 276 2.87 -21.70 9.99
C LEU A 276 1.73 -21.18 9.10
N PRO A 277 0.81 -20.32 9.59
CA PRO A 277 -0.20 -19.69 8.75
C PRO A 277 0.38 -18.86 7.60
N VAL A 278 1.44 -18.07 7.86
CA VAL A 278 2.09 -17.25 6.82
C VAL A 278 2.71 -18.13 5.73
N VAL A 279 3.41 -19.20 6.09
CA VAL A 279 3.95 -20.17 5.13
C VAL A 279 2.82 -20.82 4.34
N LEU A 280 1.71 -21.18 4.99
CA LEU A 280 0.59 -21.84 4.34
C LEU A 280 -0.10 -20.92 3.32
N VAL A 281 -0.42 -19.66 3.69
CA VAL A 281 -1.05 -18.71 2.75
C VAL A 281 -0.15 -18.49 1.54
N THR A 282 1.16 -18.31 1.76
CA THR A 282 2.14 -18.11 0.69
C THR A 282 2.25 -19.35 -0.22
N ALA A 283 2.36 -20.54 0.37
CA ALA A 283 2.50 -21.78 -0.40
C ALA A 283 1.27 -22.08 -1.27
N ILE A 284 0.05 -21.92 -0.72
CA ILE A 284 -1.18 -22.13 -1.49
C ILE A 284 -1.33 -21.07 -2.58
N THR A 285 -1.05 -19.81 -2.27
CA THR A 285 -1.09 -18.73 -3.26
C THR A 285 -0.14 -18.98 -4.42
N ILE A 286 1.11 -19.42 -4.16
CA ILE A 286 2.07 -19.76 -5.22
C ILE A 286 1.61 -20.99 -6.01
N ALA A 287 1.06 -22.01 -5.34
CA ALA A 287 0.64 -23.24 -5.98
C ALA A 287 -0.61 -23.07 -6.86
N THR A 288 -1.52 -22.19 -6.48
CA THR A 288 -2.80 -21.95 -7.17
C THR A 288 -2.79 -20.76 -8.12
N GLY A 289 -1.83 -19.83 -7.95
CA GLY A 289 -1.82 -18.53 -8.61
C GLY A 289 -2.88 -17.55 -8.06
N GLU A 290 -3.67 -17.95 -7.02
CA GLU A 290 -4.83 -17.20 -6.56
C GLU A 290 -4.77 -16.97 -5.05
N ILE A 291 -4.67 -15.68 -4.65
CA ILE A 291 -4.50 -15.29 -3.25
C ILE A 291 -5.75 -15.54 -2.40
N LEU A 292 -6.95 -15.50 -2.99
CA LEU A 292 -8.19 -15.75 -2.28
C LEU A 292 -8.23 -17.18 -1.72
N TYR A 293 -7.78 -18.17 -2.50
CA TYR A 293 -7.69 -19.57 -2.03
C TYR A 293 -6.70 -19.71 -0.88
N GLY A 294 -5.54 -19.06 -0.99
CA GLY A 294 -4.54 -19.02 0.07
C GLY A 294 -5.11 -18.44 1.37
N THR A 295 -5.81 -17.32 1.25
CA THR A 295 -6.40 -16.60 2.38
C THR A 295 -7.49 -17.42 3.08
N LEU A 296 -8.44 -17.98 2.33
CA LEU A 296 -9.53 -18.81 2.88
C LEU A 296 -9.01 -20.09 3.54
N ALA A 297 -8.08 -20.79 2.88
CA ALA A 297 -7.45 -21.98 3.45
C ALA A 297 -6.70 -21.64 4.75
N CYS A 298 -6.01 -20.49 4.78
CA CYS A 298 -5.31 -20.03 5.98
C CYS A 298 -6.26 -19.67 7.12
N LEU A 299 -7.43 -19.07 6.86
CA LEU A 299 -8.45 -18.83 7.88
C LEU A 299 -8.94 -20.12 8.52
N ILE A 300 -9.22 -21.14 7.71
CA ILE A 300 -9.60 -22.48 8.19
C ILE A 300 -8.47 -23.07 9.02
N PHE A 301 -7.23 -23.00 8.53
CA PHE A 301 -6.06 -23.49 9.25
C PHE A 301 -5.85 -22.79 10.59
N CYS A 302 -6.04 -21.46 10.67
CA CYS A 302 -5.98 -20.71 11.92
C CYS A 302 -7.03 -21.21 12.93
N ALA A 303 -8.25 -21.55 12.49
CA ALA A 303 -9.26 -22.14 13.36
C ALA A 303 -8.79 -23.49 13.91
N VAL A 304 -8.29 -24.38 13.04
CA VAL A 304 -7.76 -25.71 13.44
C VAL A 304 -6.53 -25.59 14.35
N LEU A 305 -5.72 -24.55 14.16
CA LEU A 305 -4.50 -24.35 14.96
C LEU A 305 -4.80 -23.69 16.32
N TYR A 306 -5.64 -22.66 16.39
CA TYR A 306 -5.80 -21.81 17.57
C TYR A 306 -6.86 -22.34 18.56
N LEU A 307 -7.97 -22.92 18.07
CA LEU A 307 -9.05 -23.40 18.91
C LEU A 307 -8.62 -24.59 19.79
N PRO A 308 -7.94 -25.65 19.26
CA PRO A 308 -7.47 -26.74 20.11
C PRO A 308 -6.39 -26.32 21.11
N GLN A 309 -5.58 -25.31 20.76
CA GLN A 309 -4.59 -24.73 21.67
C GLN A 309 -5.22 -23.85 22.76
N ARG A 310 -6.54 -23.66 22.75
CA ARG A 310 -7.28 -22.79 23.67
C ARG A 310 -6.72 -21.35 23.70
N LYS A 311 -6.20 -20.86 22.57
CA LYS A 311 -5.73 -19.48 22.42
C LYS A 311 -6.88 -18.50 22.43
N MET A 312 -8.00 -18.92 21.88
CA MET A 312 -9.26 -18.17 21.87
C MET A 312 -10.44 -19.15 21.82
N THR A 313 -11.60 -18.69 22.27
CA THR A 313 -12.86 -19.42 22.13
C THR A 313 -13.39 -19.29 20.69
N PRO A 314 -14.32 -20.17 20.24
CA PRO A 314 -14.94 -20.00 18.90
C PRO A 314 -15.62 -18.65 18.70
N GLY A 315 -16.24 -18.08 19.76
CA GLY A 315 -16.82 -16.74 19.72
C GLY A 315 -15.75 -15.67 19.50
N GLN A 316 -14.68 -15.68 20.27
CA GLN A 316 -13.55 -14.75 20.09
C GLN A 316 -12.88 -14.88 18.72
N PHE A 317 -12.79 -16.09 18.16
CA PHE A 317 -12.27 -16.32 16.82
C PHE A 317 -13.13 -15.59 15.77
N LEU A 318 -14.45 -15.78 15.82
CA LEU A 318 -15.38 -15.11 14.91
C LEU A 318 -15.39 -13.59 15.10
N ASP A 319 -15.29 -13.12 16.36
CA ASP A 319 -15.17 -11.68 16.64
C ASP A 319 -13.91 -11.07 16.02
N LYS A 320 -12.77 -11.79 16.07
CA LYS A 320 -11.52 -11.35 15.42
C LYS A 320 -11.61 -11.38 13.90
N VAL A 321 -12.22 -12.41 13.33
CA VAL A 321 -12.49 -12.46 11.88
C VAL A 321 -13.35 -11.26 11.46
N ARG A 322 -14.43 -10.98 12.22
CA ARG A 322 -15.31 -9.85 11.95
C ARG A 322 -14.58 -8.50 12.09
N SER A 323 -13.85 -8.30 13.20
CA SER A 323 -13.17 -7.02 13.43
C SER A 323 -12.10 -6.76 12.37
N GLY A 324 -11.29 -7.77 12.01
CA GLY A 324 -10.27 -7.60 10.97
C GLY A 324 -10.86 -7.31 9.58
N PHE A 325 -12.02 -7.91 9.26
CA PHE A 325 -12.75 -7.55 8.03
C PHE A 325 -13.24 -6.09 8.09
N GLN A 326 -13.75 -5.64 9.24
CA GLN A 326 -14.22 -4.26 9.44
C GLN A 326 -13.09 -3.24 9.32
N ASP A 327 -11.87 -3.58 9.75
CA ASP A 327 -10.69 -2.70 9.66
C ASP A 327 -10.33 -2.37 8.20
N MET A 328 -10.70 -3.24 7.24
CA MET A 328 -10.48 -3.03 5.81
C MET A 328 -11.56 -2.16 5.13
N ILE A 329 -12.67 -1.83 5.79
CA ILE A 329 -13.78 -1.06 5.19
C ILE A 329 -13.29 0.30 4.66
N GLY A 330 -12.40 0.96 5.39
CA GLY A 330 -11.84 2.25 4.96
C GLY A 330 -11.05 2.14 3.64
N VAL A 331 -10.25 1.10 3.49
CA VAL A 331 -9.49 0.82 2.26
C VAL A 331 -10.42 0.46 1.12
N LEU A 332 -11.40 -0.42 1.37
CA LEU A 332 -12.40 -0.82 0.37
C LEU A 332 -13.21 0.37 -0.13
N PHE A 333 -13.56 1.32 0.74
CA PHE A 333 -14.26 2.53 0.35
C PHE A 333 -13.41 3.43 -0.56
N ILE A 334 -12.11 3.58 -0.26
CA ILE A 334 -11.17 4.32 -1.10
C ILE A 334 -11.08 3.69 -2.50
N VAL A 335 -10.87 2.38 -2.58
CA VAL A 335 -10.72 1.67 -3.86
C VAL A 335 -12.02 1.69 -4.67
N THR A 336 -13.16 1.48 -4.03
CA THR A 336 -14.48 1.59 -4.69
C THR A 336 -14.66 2.97 -5.31
N SER A 337 -14.38 4.03 -4.54
CA SER A 337 -14.48 5.41 -5.02
C SER A 337 -13.50 5.70 -6.17
N ALA A 338 -12.31 5.12 -6.13
CA ALA A 338 -11.31 5.25 -7.21
C ALA A 338 -11.76 4.55 -8.50
N PHE A 339 -12.40 3.38 -8.40
CA PHE A 339 -12.96 2.67 -9.57
C PHE A 339 -14.12 3.44 -10.20
N ILE A 340 -15.01 4.01 -9.38
CA ILE A 340 -16.10 4.89 -9.86
C ILE A 340 -15.51 6.12 -10.56
N LEU A 341 -14.48 6.75 -9.98
CA LEU A 341 -13.83 7.91 -10.58
C LEU A 341 -13.16 7.57 -11.92
N ARG A 342 -12.51 6.40 -12.01
CA ARG A 342 -11.91 5.89 -13.25
C ARG A 342 -12.98 5.78 -14.36
N ASP A 343 -14.11 5.14 -14.06
CA ASP A 343 -15.16 4.93 -15.05
C ASP A 343 -15.80 6.25 -15.50
N ILE A 344 -16.00 7.19 -14.57
CA ILE A 344 -16.49 8.55 -14.89
C ILE A 344 -15.47 9.32 -15.73
N ASN A 345 -14.18 9.24 -15.43
CA ASN A 345 -13.13 9.88 -16.20
C ASN A 345 -13.02 9.32 -17.62
N ASN A 346 -13.25 8.01 -17.79
CA ASN A 346 -13.34 7.37 -19.10
C ASN A 346 -14.53 7.94 -19.91
N LEU A 347 -15.69 8.10 -19.26
CA LEU A 347 -16.87 8.72 -19.89
C LEU A 347 -16.65 10.21 -20.28
N LEU A 348 -15.81 10.94 -19.52
CA LEU A 348 -15.44 12.32 -19.83
C LEU A 348 -14.41 12.43 -20.99
N GLY A 349 -13.84 11.31 -21.45
CA GLY A 349 -12.77 11.31 -22.45
C GLY A 349 -11.43 11.84 -21.90
N MET A 350 -11.24 11.79 -20.56
CA MET A 350 -10.00 12.26 -19.93
C MET A 350 -8.76 11.54 -20.49
N PRO A 351 -8.76 10.20 -20.68
CA PRO A 351 -7.60 9.51 -21.24
C PRO A 351 -7.22 10.06 -22.61
N ASP A 352 -8.18 10.30 -23.52
CA ASP A 352 -7.93 10.79 -24.88
C ASP A 352 -7.31 12.19 -24.87
N TYR A 353 -7.83 13.07 -24.00
CA TYR A 353 -7.26 14.41 -23.81
C TYR A 353 -5.83 14.36 -23.30
N VAL A 354 -5.60 13.56 -22.26
CA VAL A 354 -4.25 13.40 -21.64
C VAL A 354 -3.27 12.79 -22.64
N ILE A 355 -3.71 11.82 -23.44
CA ILE A 355 -2.95 11.24 -24.55
C ILE A 355 -2.50 12.32 -25.54
N GLY A 356 -3.45 13.15 -25.99
CA GLY A 356 -3.15 14.24 -26.93
C GLY A 356 -2.15 15.25 -26.36
N ALA A 357 -2.33 15.65 -25.10
CA ALA A 357 -1.47 16.62 -24.43
C ALA A 357 -0.07 16.06 -24.10
N ALA A 358 0.02 14.79 -23.66
CA ALA A 358 1.27 14.16 -23.24
C ALA A 358 2.20 13.89 -24.42
N LYS A 359 1.66 13.50 -25.59
CA LYS A 359 2.45 13.29 -26.83
C LYS A 359 3.30 14.49 -27.23
N ALA A 360 2.91 15.69 -26.83
CA ALA A 360 3.60 16.93 -27.19
C ALA A 360 4.64 17.40 -26.17
N SER A 361 4.68 16.84 -24.93
CA SER A 361 5.32 17.53 -23.81
C SER A 361 6.31 16.71 -22.98
N ILE A 362 6.23 15.37 -22.95
CA ILE A 362 7.05 14.54 -22.07
C ILE A 362 7.79 13.47 -22.89
N ALA A 363 9.11 13.43 -22.75
CA ALA A 363 9.90 12.35 -23.34
C ALA A 363 9.57 11.02 -22.60
N PRO A 364 9.28 9.92 -23.34
CA PRO A 364 8.87 8.65 -22.74
C PRO A 364 9.81 8.13 -21.64
N TRP A 365 11.13 8.23 -21.89
CA TRP A 365 12.15 7.78 -20.97
C TRP A 365 12.19 8.54 -19.63
N LEU A 366 11.70 9.78 -19.61
CA LEU A 366 11.70 10.63 -18.41
C LEU A 366 10.49 10.36 -17.50
N LEU A 367 9.41 9.77 -18.05
CA LEU A 367 8.15 9.60 -17.35
C LEU A 367 8.29 8.84 -16.03
N PRO A 368 8.96 7.68 -15.92
CA PRO A 368 9.02 6.93 -14.67
C PRO A 368 9.67 7.72 -13.53
N ALA A 369 10.77 8.44 -13.80
CA ALA A 369 11.44 9.27 -12.80
C ALA A 369 10.58 10.46 -12.37
N THR A 370 9.91 11.12 -13.31
CA THR A 370 8.99 12.23 -13.02
C THR A 370 7.80 11.75 -12.18
N VAL A 371 7.22 10.61 -12.53
CA VAL A 371 6.13 9.96 -11.80
C VAL A 371 6.58 9.64 -10.37
N PHE A 372 7.75 9.03 -10.20
CA PHE A 372 8.28 8.72 -8.87
C PHE A 372 8.37 9.97 -7.98
N LEU A 373 8.95 11.05 -8.47
CA LEU A 373 9.09 12.29 -7.70
C LEU A 373 7.75 12.98 -7.41
N LEU A 374 6.88 13.09 -8.44
CA LEU A 374 5.59 13.77 -8.32
C LEU A 374 4.65 13.03 -7.36
N VAL A 375 4.51 11.70 -7.54
CA VAL A 375 3.64 10.88 -6.69
C VAL A 375 4.18 10.81 -5.27
N THR A 376 5.51 10.76 -5.07
CA THR A 376 6.13 10.86 -3.74
C THR A 376 5.77 12.20 -3.06
N ALA A 377 5.88 13.31 -3.77
CA ALA A 377 5.53 14.63 -3.24
C ALA A 377 4.05 14.73 -2.86
N LEU A 378 3.15 14.21 -3.71
CA LEU A 378 1.71 14.14 -3.43
C LEU A 378 1.41 13.25 -2.21
N ALA A 379 2.05 12.08 -2.12
CA ALA A 379 1.88 11.16 -1.01
C ALA A 379 2.33 11.78 0.32
N VAL A 380 3.47 12.45 0.33
CA VAL A 380 3.96 13.19 1.51
C VAL A 380 2.99 14.31 1.88
N ALA A 381 2.51 15.09 0.92
CA ALA A 381 1.61 16.21 1.19
C ALA A 381 0.24 15.77 1.73
N ALA A 382 -0.30 14.67 1.18
CA ALA A 382 -1.60 14.14 1.56
C ALA A 382 -1.57 13.34 2.88
N GLY A 383 -0.45 12.67 3.20
CA GLY A 383 -0.35 11.76 4.34
C GLY A 383 -1.24 10.52 4.21
N ASN A 384 -1.69 10.21 3.00
CA ASN A 384 -2.51 9.03 2.69
C ASN A 384 -1.98 8.33 1.44
N PHE A 385 -1.27 7.23 1.64
CA PHE A 385 -0.51 6.56 0.59
C PHE A 385 -1.40 5.65 -0.27
N TRP A 386 -2.37 4.97 0.34
CA TRP A 386 -3.36 4.13 -0.33
C TRP A 386 -4.18 4.93 -1.35
N GLY A 387 -4.67 6.10 -0.91
CA GLY A 387 -5.48 6.96 -1.76
C GLY A 387 -4.69 7.58 -2.91
N ILE A 388 -3.47 8.03 -2.67
CA ILE A 388 -2.62 8.59 -3.74
C ILE A 388 -2.26 7.50 -4.75
N CYS A 389 -1.97 6.28 -4.31
CA CYS A 389 -1.77 5.15 -5.20
C CYS A 389 -3.00 4.89 -6.07
N ALA A 390 -4.19 4.78 -5.45
CA ALA A 390 -5.45 4.53 -6.14
C ALA A 390 -5.81 5.60 -7.18
N ILE A 391 -5.44 6.87 -6.94
CA ILE A 391 -5.63 7.97 -7.89
C ILE A 391 -4.59 7.93 -9.00
N SER A 392 -3.33 7.58 -8.68
CA SER A 392 -2.21 7.68 -9.61
C SER A 392 -2.29 6.64 -10.73
N PHE A 393 -2.66 5.41 -10.42
CA PHE A 393 -2.73 4.33 -11.41
C PHE A 393 -3.65 4.65 -12.61
N PRO A 394 -4.94 4.98 -12.43
CA PRO A 394 -5.85 5.23 -13.54
C PRO A 394 -5.53 6.51 -14.34
N VAL A 395 -4.73 7.41 -13.77
CA VAL A 395 -4.30 8.63 -14.45
C VAL A 395 -3.01 8.40 -15.24
N ILE A 396 -2.01 7.79 -14.60
CA ILE A 396 -0.64 7.74 -15.12
C ILE A 396 -0.45 6.58 -16.11
N ILE A 397 -1.07 5.42 -15.88
CA ILE A 397 -0.90 4.27 -16.77
C ILE A 397 -1.38 4.55 -18.21
N PRO A 398 -2.57 5.14 -18.44
CA PRO A 398 -2.96 5.56 -19.79
C PRO A 398 -1.98 6.56 -20.45
N ILE A 399 -1.38 7.46 -19.66
CA ILE A 399 -0.35 8.38 -20.16
C ILE A 399 0.87 7.59 -20.66
N ALA A 400 1.37 6.65 -19.87
CA ALA A 400 2.53 5.82 -20.22
C ALA A 400 2.28 5.05 -21.52
N GLN A 401 1.11 4.40 -21.64
CA GLN A 401 0.70 3.69 -22.86
C GLN A 401 0.66 4.62 -24.08
N ALA A 402 0.13 5.82 -23.90
CA ALA A 402 -0.11 6.78 -24.96
C ALA A 402 1.15 7.40 -25.55
N ILE A 403 2.15 7.70 -24.72
CA ILE A 403 3.42 8.28 -25.17
C ILE A 403 4.46 7.22 -25.54
N GLY A 404 4.14 5.92 -25.35
CA GLY A 404 5.06 4.82 -25.61
C GLY A 404 6.14 4.66 -24.54
N ALA A 405 5.87 5.09 -23.29
CA ALA A 405 6.73 4.80 -22.16
C ALA A 405 6.51 3.37 -21.66
N ASP A 406 7.53 2.77 -21.03
CA ASP A 406 7.38 1.43 -20.44
C ASP A 406 6.36 1.45 -19.31
N VAL A 407 5.28 0.68 -19.48
CA VAL A 407 4.16 0.60 -18.54
C VAL A 407 4.57 -0.08 -17.25
N GLY A 408 5.40 -1.13 -17.32
CA GLY A 408 5.88 -1.86 -16.15
C GLY A 408 6.79 -0.98 -15.28
N LEU A 409 7.75 -0.29 -15.90
CA LEU A 409 8.63 0.65 -15.20
C LEU A 409 7.85 1.83 -14.59
N THR A 410 6.83 2.33 -15.30
CA THR A 410 5.96 3.41 -14.79
C THR A 410 5.09 2.93 -13.63
N ALA A 411 4.50 1.74 -13.71
CA ALA A 411 3.74 1.15 -12.61
C ALA A 411 4.62 0.93 -11.37
N ALA A 412 5.84 0.39 -11.58
CA ALA A 412 6.82 0.23 -10.51
C ALA A 412 7.23 1.57 -9.88
N ALA A 413 7.29 2.65 -10.67
CA ALA A 413 7.56 4.00 -10.17
C ALA A 413 6.43 4.53 -9.27
N ILE A 414 5.15 4.29 -9.62
CA ILE A 414 4.00 4.64 -8.77
C ILE A 414 4.07 3.88 -7.43
N ILE A 415 4.29 2.56 -7.49
CA ILE A 415 4.42 1.71 -6.30
C ILE A 415 5.57 2.18 -5.41
N SER A 416 6.75 2.40 -6.01
CA SER A 416 7.93 2.91 -5.31
C SER A 416 7.69 4.28 -4.69
N ALA A 417 6.99 5.17 -5.38
CA ALA A 417 6.66 6.51 -4.89
C ALA A 417 5.74 6.47 -3.67
N THR A 418 4.78 5.55 -3.66
CA THR A 418 3.86 5.34 -2.54
C THR A 418 4.64 4.89 -1.29
N ALA A 419 5.57 3.94 -1.43
CA ALA A 419 6.46 3.53 -0.35
C ALA A 419 7.40 4.66 0.11
N ALA A 420 7.92 5.48 -0.81
CA ALA A 420 8.72 6.65 -0.45
C ALA A 420 7.90 7.67 0.34
N GLY A 421 6.66 7.90 -0.06
CA GLY A 421 5.72 8.78 0.64
C GLY A 421 5.50 8.35 2.09
N SER A 422 5.28 7.05 2.35
CA SER A 422 5.05 6.52 3.70
C SER A 422 6.24 6.74 4.65
N HIS A 423 7.45 6.69 4.12
CA HIS A 423 8.66 6.94 4.92
C HIS A 423 8.94 8.43 5.16
N LEU A 424 8.72 9.26 4.15
CA LEU A 424 9.03 10.70 4.19
C LEU A 424 7.97 11.51 4.94
N CYS A 425 6.72 11.05 4.99
CA CYS A 425 5.63 11.75 5.67
C CYS A 425 5.66 11.49 7.17
N PHE A 426 6.28 12.39 7.93
CA PHE A 426 6.43 12.25 9.38
C PHE A 426 5.14 12.42 10.19
N PHE A 427 4.05 12.88 9.58
CA PHE A 427 2.70 12.97 10.15
C PHE A 427 1.74 11.91 9.60
N GLY A 428 2.21 11.03 8.72
CA GLY A 428 1.46 9.88 8.22
C GLY A 428 1.27 8.82 9.30
N ALA A 429 0.37 7.87 9.04
CA ALA A 429 0.01 6.84 10.00
C ALA A 429 1.22 5.98 10.39
N GLU A 430 2.02 5.53 9.41
CA GLU A 430 3.17 4.66 9.61
C GLU A 430 4.25 5.30 10.47
N ALA A 431 4.61 6.57 10.17
CA ALA A 431 5.57 7.32 10.98
C ALA A 431 5.04 7.57 12.40
N THR A 432 3.75 7.87 12.54
CA THR A 432 3.09 8.06 13.84
C THR A 432 3.11 6.78 14.68
N LEU A 433 2.82 5.63 14.07
CA LEU A 433 2.90 4.31 14.71
C LEU A 433 4.33 3.98 15.14
N ALA A 434 5.32 4.24 14.27
CA ALA A 434 6.74 4.02 14.58
C ALA A 434 7.21 4.90 15.75
N CYS A 435 6.77 6.17 15.76
CA CYS A 435 7.04 7.09 16.87
C CYS A 435 6.40 6.62 18.18
N SER A 436 5.15 6.15 18.12
CA SER A 436 4.43 5.60 19.28
C SER A 436 5.13 4.35 19.82
N ALA A 437 5.48 3.39 18.96
CA ALA A 437 6.18 2.17 19.35
C ALA A 437 7.56 2.44 19.95
N ALA A 438 8.30 3.39 19.40
CA ALA A 438 9.60 3.82 19.90
C ALA A 438 9.51 4.83 21.06
N GLN A 439 8.32 5.37 21.36
CA GLN A 439 8.08 6.42 22.36
C GLN A 439 8.91 7.68 22.11
N ILE A 440 8.82 8.22 20.91
CA ILE A 440 9.44 9.49 20.50
C ILE A 440 8.42 10.43 19.87
N GLU A 441 8.75 11.70 19.80
CA GLU A 441 7.96 12.68 19.08
C GLU A 441 8.19 12.62 17.56
N ALA A 442 7.14 12.85 16.76
CA ALA A 442 7.21 12.85 15.30
C ALA A 442 8.24 13.85 14.74
N VAL A 443 8.44 14.98 15.43
CA VAL A 443 9.45 15.99 15.04
C VAL A 443 10.87 15.44 15.17
N ASN A 444 11.15 14.64 16.22
CA ASN A 444 12.44 14.00 16.40
C ASN A 444 12.68 12.92 15.33
N TYR A 445 11.64 12.15 15.00
CA TYR A 445 11.67 11.22 13.85
C TYR A 445 12.01 11.96 12.56
N ALA A 446 11.27 13.03 12.23
CA ALA A 446 11.50 13.81 11.01
C ALA A 446 12.95 14.33 10.94
N ARG A 447 13.44 14.95 11.99
CA ARG A 447 14.82 15.50 12.02
C ARG A 447 15.89 14.45 11.81
N THR A 448 15.71 13.27 12.39
CA THR A 448 16.76 12.22 12.39
C THR A 448 16.66 11.28 11.20
N SER A 449 15.45 10.93 10.75
CA SER A 449 15.19 9.92 9.73
C SER A 449 15.19 10.50 8.31
N LEU A 450 14.62 11.72 8.10
CA LEU A 450 14.54 12.32 6.76
C LEU A 450 15.90 12.42 6.04
N PRO A 451 17.00 12.86 6.69
CA PRO A 451 18.30 12.89 6.02
C PRO A 451 18.78 11.51 5.55
N LEU A 452 18.47 10.44 6.29
CA LEU A 452 18.84 9.07 5.90
C LEU A 452 17.99 8.58 4.72
N LEU A 453 16.71 9.01 4.64
CA LEU A 453 15.77 8.65 3.58
C LEU A 453 16.04 9.37 2.25
N VAL A 454 16.78 10.48 2.26
CA VAL A 454 17.21 11.16 1.02
C VAL A 454 18.06 10.22 0.15
N LEU A 455 18.87 9.35 0.77
CA LEU A 455 19.76 8.44 0.03
C LEU A 455 18.99 7.48 -0.88
N PRO A 456 18.01 6.68 -0.40
CA PRO A 456 17.21 5.82 -1.27
C PRO A 456 16.35 6.61 -2.26
N VAL A 457 15.85 7.82 -1.94
CA VAL A 457 15.08 8.65 -2.87
C VAL A 457 15.93 9.07 -4.07
N VAL A 458 17.13 9.62 -3.82
CA VAL A 458 18.05 10.04 -4.88
C VAL A 458 18.49 8.84 -5.71
N GLY A 459 18.88 7.73 -5.06
CA GLY A 459 19.26 6.49 -5.74
C GLY A 459 18.15 5.97 -6.65
N THR A 460 16.90 5.94 -6.17
CA THR A 460 15.74 5.53 -6.95
C THR A 460 15.49 6.44 -8.15
N THR A 461 15.59 7.76 -7.95
CA THR A 461 15.41 8.73 -9.05
C THR A 461 16.44 8.48 -10.15
N VAL A 462 17.71 8.30 -9.78
CA VAL A 462 18.78 7.98 -10.74
C VAL A 462 18.51 6.66 -11.45
N LEU A 463 18.09 5.62 -10.73
CA LEU A 463 17.78 4.32 -11.34
C LEU A 463 16.61 4.42 -12.34
N TYR A 464 15.53 5.16 -12.02
CA TYR A 464 14.43 5.36 -12.98
C TYR A 464 14.85 6.17 -14.19
N LEU A 465 15.74 7.19 -14.04
CA LEU A 465 16.29 7.94 -15.17
C LEU A 465 17.12 7.03 -16.07
N VAL A 466 18.02 6.24 -15.49
CA VAL A 466 18.91 5.33 -16.24
C VAL A 466 18.09 4.23 -16.92
N SER A 467 17.19 3.58 -16.20
CA SER A 467 16.36 2.49 -16.74
C SER A 467 15.44 3.01 -17.84
N GLY A 468 14.82 4.19 -17.66
CA GLY A 468 13.99 4.80 -18.69
C GLY A 468 14.76 5.17 -19.97
N TRP A 469 16.05 5.56 -19.82
CA TRP A 469 16.91 5.86 -20.97
C TRP A 469 17.40 4.62 -21.70
N MET A 470 17.51 3.48 -20.99
CA MET A 470 17.98 2.21 -21.56
C MET A 470 16.91 1.42 -22.32
N ILE A 471 15.63 1.70 -22.05
CA ILE A 471 14.47 1.08 -22.69
C ILE A 471 13.96 1.99 -23.80
#